data_19b7c37598692268d7d7a98692f9af1a
#
_entry.id   19b7c37598692268d7d7a98692f9af1a
#
_cell.length_a   1.000
_cell.length_b   1.000
_cell.length_c   1.000
_cell.angle_alpha   90.00
_cell.angle_beta   90.00
_cell.angle_gamma   90.00
#
_symmetry.space_group_name_H-M   'P 1'
#
loop_
_entity.id
_entity.type
_entity.pdbx_description
1 polymer ?
#
loop_
_entity_poly.entity_id
_entity_poly.type
_entity_poly.pdbx_seq_one_letter_code
_entity_poly.pdbx_strand_id
1 'polypeptide(L)'
;CCAIQQVHASDEFNTAFLNGQTDKASLEAVEQGYAILPGIYSFAIHINQEKVDQRELRFDKNVKNEVVPCLDAKFLKDYGVLWNASEQHAQDAGTCLDITQLIPNATLSFDAGLQRLDLSIPQVNLTYQPRGYIPPKLYNQGMNAVLLNYNINGTYSTFNNRSDYGYLSALLNGGFNLGAWRYRNQSN
;
A
#
# COMPACT_ATOMS: atom_id res chain seq x y z
N CYS A 1 54.71 18.67 -3.72
CA CYS A 1 53.78 17.91 -4.58
C CYS A 1 53.39 16.63 -3.85
N CYS A 2 52.24 16.61 -3.18
CA CYS A 2 51.66 15.39 -2.61
C CYS A 2 50.73 14.80 -3.68
N ALA A 3 51.06 13.62 -4.16
CA ALA A 3 50.18 12.82 -5.00
C ALA A 3 49.09 12.15 -4.10
N ILE A 4 47.86 12.52 -4.31
CA ILE A 4 46.71 11.84 -3.68
C ILE A 4 46.45 10.57 -4.49
N GLN A 5 46.85 9.41 -3.96
CA GLN A 5 46.43 8.13 -4.48
C GLN A 5 44.94 7.91 -4.09
N GLN A 6 44.09 7.87 -5.09
CA GLN A 6 42.70 7.38 -4.91
C GLN A 6 42.78 5.88 -4.70
N VAL A 7 42.48 5.46 -3.47
CA VAL A 7 42.20 4.05 -3.15
C VAL A 7 40.80 3.75 -3.64
N HIS A 8 40.66 3.03 -4.75
CA HIS A 8 39.44 2.38 -5.11
C HIS A 8 39.26 1.15 -4.21
N ALA A 9 38.37 1.24 -3.22
CA ALA A 9 37.85 0.06 -2.56
C ALA A 9 36.96 -0.68 -3.56
N SER A 10 37.41 -1.83 -4.05
CA SER A 10 36.49 -2.78 -4.69
C SER A 10 35.73 -3.46 -3.58
N ASP A 11 34.41 -3.21 -3.51
CA ASP A 11 33.50 -3.98 -2.68
C ASP A 11 33.37 -5.39 -3.28
N GLU A 12 34.36 -6.22 -3.05
CA GLU A 12 34.31 -7.63 -3.39
C GLU A 12 33.54 -8.35 -2.28
N PHE A 13 32.29 -8.75 -2.58
CA PHE A 13 31.43 -9.43 -1.62
C PHE A 13 32.02 -10.81 -1.32
N ASN A 14 32.35 -11.08 -0.06
CA ASN A 14 32.89 -12.38 0.34
C ASN A 14 31.80 -13.45 0.37
N THR A 15 31.73 -14.24 -0.70
CA THR A 15 30.75 -15.32 -0.89
C THR A 15 30.86 -16.47 0.10
N ALA A 16 31.94 -16.54 0.92
CA ALA A 16 32.13 -17.59 1.91
C ALA A 16 31.13 -17.55 3.08
N PHE A 17 30.44 -16.43 3.29
CA PHE A 17 29.40 -16.27 4.31
C PHE A 17 27.99 -16.67 3.84
N LEU A 18 27.82 -17.00 2.58
CA LEU A 18 26.52 -17.41 2.03
C LEU A 18 26.42 -18.93 2.12
N ASN A 19 25.67 -19.43 3.11
CA ASN A 19 25.35 -20.85 3.23
C ASN A 19 24.62 -21.35 1.99
N GLY A 20 25.32 -21.93 1.04
CA GLY A 20 24.96 -22.98 0.07
C GLY A 20 23.69 -22.86 -0.79
N GLN A 21 22.83 -21.86 -0.63
CA GLN A 21 21.56 -21.74 -1.35
C GLN A 21 21.29 -20.36 -1.95
N THR A 22 22.27 -19.48 -2.01
CA THR A 22 22.09 -18.22 -2.72
C THR A 22 22.34 -18.48 -4.20
N ASP A 23 21.28 -18.37 -5.00
CA ASP A 23 21.38 -18.49 -6.45
C ASP A 23 22.45 -17.52 -6.97
N LYS A 24 23.35 -18.03 -7.83
CA LYS A 24 24.36 -17.18 -8.50
C LYS A 24 23.75 -15.96 -9.16
N ALA A 25 22.50 -16.08 -9.64
CA ALA A 25 21.72 -14.99 -10.20
C ALA A 25 21.47 -13.83 -9.22
N SER A 26 21.31 -14.13 -7.91
CA SER A 26 21.13 -13.10 -6.88
C SER A 26 22.40 -12.30 -6.63
N LEU A 27 23.54 -12.97 -6.65
CA LEU A 27 24.85 -12.31 -6.49
C LEU A 27 25.21 -11.45 -7.70
N GLU A 28 25.00 -11.98 -8.91
CA GLU A 28 25.22 -11.25 -10.15
C GLU A 28 24.33 -10.00 -10.24
N ALA A 29 23.13 -10.05 -9.69
CA ALA A 29 22.21 -8.92 -9.68
C ALA A 29 22.70 -7.81 -8.71
N VAL A 30 23.23 -8.17 -7.55
CA VAL A 30 23.82 -7.21 -6.59
C VAL A 30 25.09 -6.59 -7.19
N GLU A 31 25.94 -7.39 -7.83
CA GLU A 31 27.14 -6.90 -8.51
C GLU A 31 26.82 -5.99 -9.69
N GLN A 32 25.69 -6.23 -10.39
CA GLN A 32 25.20 -5.40 -11.49
C GLN A 32 24.41 -4.17 -11.02
N GLY A 33 24.25 -3.99 -9.71
CA GLY A 33 23.59 -2.82 -9.13
C GLY A 33 22.08 -2.78 -9.33
N TYR A 34 21.41 -3.94 -9.56
CA TYR A 34 19.95 -3.98 -9.62
C TYR A 34 19.37 -3.71 -8.23
N ALA A 35 18.46 -2.75 -8.18
CA ALA A 35 17.73 -2.43 -6.96
C ALA A 35 16.78 -3.59 -6.52
N ILE A 36 16.36 -4.44 -7.46
CA ILE A 36 15.45 -5.56 -7.24
C ILE A 36 15.63 -6.61 -8.35
N LEU A 37 15.40 -7.89 -8.04
CA LEU A 37 15.39 -8.97 -9.03
C LEU A 37 14.04 -9.04 -9.77
N PRO A 38 13.99 -9.61 -10.99
CA PRO A 38 12.71 -9.97 -11.61
C PRO A 38 11.90 -10.89 -10.71
N GLY A 39 10.61 -10.60 -10.52
CA GLY A 39 9.75 -11.35 -9.62
C GLY A 39 8.46 -10.63 -9.29
N ILE A 40 7.71 -11.16 -8.35
CA ILE A 40 6.45 -10.58 -7.86
C ILE A 40 6.68 -10.11 -6.42
N TYR A 41 6.37 -8.85 -6.16
CA TYR A 41 6.59 -8.21 -4.87
C TYR A 41 5.39 -7.35 -4.48
N SER A 42 5.10 -7.26 -3.18
CA SER A 42 4.06 -6.37 -2.66
C SER A 42 4.60 -4.96 -2.52
N PHE A 43 4.00 -4.01 -3.22
CA PHE A 43 4.38 -2.60 -3.20
C PHE A 43 3.22 -1.70 -2.81
N ALA A 44 3.53 -0.69 -1.99
CA ALA A 44 2.63 0.43 -1.74
C ALA A 44 2.68 1.37 -2.94
N ILE A 45 1.51 1.65 -3.55
CA ILE A 45 1.39 2.46 -4.75
C ILE A 45 1.01 3.87 -4.35
N HIS A 46 1.80 4.83 -4.79
CA HIS A 46 1.54 6.24 -4.62
C HIS A 46 1.37 6.90 -5.99
N ILE A 47 0.31 7.71 -6.12
CA ILE A 47 0.08 8.56 -7.29
C ILE A 47 0.07 10.00 -6.80
N ASN A 48 0.97 10.82 -7.37
CA ASN A 48 1.16 12.21 -6.97
C ASN A 48 1.33 12.37 -5.45
N GLN A 49 2.16 11.50 -4.83
CA GLN A 49 2.49 11.45 -3.41
C GLN A 49 1.37 10.89 -2.50
N GLU A 50 0.17 10.63 -3.01
CA GLU A 50 -0.92 10.04 -2.25
C GLU A 50 -0.91 8.51 -2.37
N LYS A 51 -0.93 7.79 -1.23
CA LYS A 51 -1.04 6.33 -1.23
C LYS A 51 -2.43 5.92 -1.69
N VAL A 52 -2.50 5.21 -2.82
CA VAL A 52 -3.77 4.78 -3.41
C VAL A 52 -4.06 3.29 -3.24
N ASP A 53 -3.01 2.46 -3.08
CA ASP A 53 -3.18 1.01 -2.94
C ASP A 53 -1.95 0.36 -2.32
N GLN A 54 -2.08 -0.95 -2.06
CA GLN A 54 -0.97 -1.87 -1.82
C GLN A 54 -1.30 -3.20 -2.49
N ARG A 55 -0.47 -3.60 -3.44
CA ARG A 55 -0.72 -4.81 -4.24
C ARG A 55 0.57 -5.46 -4.70
N GLU A 56 0.44 -6.70 -5.15
CA GLU A 56 1.52 -7.41 -5.82
C GLU A 56 1.75 -6.82 -7.22
N LEU A 57 3.00 -6.49 -7.50
CA LEU A 57 3.49 -6.03 -8.81
C LEU A 57 4.54 -6.99 -9.33
N ARG A 58 4.46 -7.29 -10.62
CA ARG A 58 5.49 -8.02 -11.32
C ARG A 58 6.58 -7.05 -11.77
N PHE A 59 7.83 -7.45 -11.57
CA PHE A 59 9.01 -6.74 -12.04
C PHE A 59 9.68 -7.58 -13.11
N ASP A 60 9.88 -7.00 -14.27
CA ASP A 60 10.49 -7.65 -15.43
C ASP A 60 11.65 -6.81 -15.97
N LYS A 61 12.54 -7.43 -16.74
CA LYS A 61 13.61 -6.75 -17.44
C LYS A 61 13.05 -6.02 -18.67
N ASN A 62 13.38 -4.74 -18.78
CA ASN A 62 13.08 -3.97 -19.98
C ASN A 62 14.12 -4.24 -21.09
N VAL A 63 13.94 -3.60 -22.24
CA VAL A 63 14.88 -3.72 -23.40
C VAL A 63 16.30 -3.23 -23.10
N LYS A 64 16.48 -2.42 -22.05
CA LYS A 64 17.76 -1.93 -21.57
C LYS A 64 18.38 -2.84 -20.49
N ASN A 65 17.76 -4.01 -20.24
CA ASN A 65 18.15 -4.95 -19.17
C ASN A 65 18.01 -4.38 -17.75
N GLU A 66 17.20 -3.31 -17.55
CA GLU A 66 16.87 -2.78 -16.24
C GLU A 66 15.62 -3.47 -15.72
N VAL A 67 15.57 -3.76 -14.40
CA VAL A 67 14.38 -4.34 -13.78
C VAL A 67 13.39 -3.23 -13.42
N VAL A 68 12.22 -3.27 -14.03
CA VAL A 68 11.17 -2.23 -13.89
C VAL A 68 9.83 -2.87 -13.54
N PRO A 69 8.95 -2.15 -12.83
CA PRO A 69 7.61 -2.66 -12.54
C PRO A 69 6.77 -2.75 -13.83
N CYS A 70 6.08 -3.87 -13.98
CA CYS A 70 5.16 -4.11 -15.07
C CYS A 70 3.79 -3.51 -14.75
N LEU A 71 3.43 -2.42 -15.41
CA LEU A 71 2.14 -1.76 -15.29
C LEU A 71 1.31 -2.10 -16.53
N ASP A 72 0.20 -2.80 -16.34
CA ASP A 72 -0.70 -3.14 -17.44
C ASP A 72 -1.82 -2.10 -17.64
N ALA A 73 -2.55 -2.19 -18.74
CA ALA A 73 -3.66 -1.29 -19.05
C ALA A 73 -4.77 -1.32 -17.98
N LYS A 74 -4.97 -2.49 -17.35
CA LYS A 74 -5.93 -2.64 -16.26
C LYS A 74 -5.50 -1.85 -15.03
N PHE A 75 -4.21 -1.91 -14.68
CA PHE A 75 -3.65 -1.12 -13.60
C PHE A 75 -3.94 0.36 -13.80
N LEU A 76 -3.63 0.91 -14.97
CA LEU A 76 -3.83 2.32 -15.27
C LEU A 76 -5.31 2.72 -15.18
N LYS A 77 -6.21 1.90 -15.72
CA LYS A 77 -7.67 2.12 -15.65
C LYS A 77 -8.20 2.07 -14.20
N ASP A 78 -7.72 1.13 -13.41
CA ASP A 78 -8.14 0.95 -12.00
C ASP A 78 -7.88 2.21 -11.16
N TYR A 79 -6.86 3.00 -11.52
CA TYR A 79 -6.51 4.26 -10.84
C TYR A 79 -6.94 5.51 -11.60
N GLY A 80 -7.78 5.35 -12.61
CA GLY A 80 -8.34 6.48 -13.35
C GLY A 80 -7.32 7.25 -14.18
N VAL A 81 -6.24 6.59 -14.59
CA VAL A 81 -5.25 7.18 -15.49
C VAL A 81 -5.81 7.20 -16.91
N LEU A 82 -5.78 8.37 -17.54
CA LEU A 82 -6.22 8.62 -18.91
C LEU A 82 -5.00 8.74 -19.82
N TRP A 83 -4.97 7.94 -20.87
CA TRP A 83 -3.93 8.03 -21.91
C TRP A 83 -4.56 7.87 -23.29
N ASN A 84 -3.87 8.32 -24.32
CA ASN A 84 -4.35 8.15 -25.69
C ASN A 84 -4.15 6.69 -26.13
N ALA A 85 -5.25 5.94 -26.19
CA ALA A 85 -5.27 4.52 -26.57
C ALA A 85 -5.06 4.25 -28.07
N SER A 86 -4.63 5.25 -28.86
CA SER A 86 -4.39 5.09 -30.30
C SER A 86 -3.20 4.21 -30.65
N GLU A 87 -2.35 3.86 -29.68
CA GLU A 87 -1.31 2.86 -29.85
C GLU A 87 -1.89 1.48 -29.55
N GLN A 88 -2.13 0.72 -30.59
CA GLN A 88 -2.77 -0.61 -30.60
C GLN A 88 -2.12 -1.65 -29.67
N HIS A 89 -0.94 -1.40 -29.14
CA HIS A 89 -0.22 -2.28 -28.23
C HIS A 89 -0.64 -2.16 -26.75
N ALA A 90 -1.45 -1.16 -26.40
CA ALA A 90 -1.87 -0.92 -25.01
C ALA A 90 -3.11 -1.72 -24.58
N GLN A 91 -3.68 -2.56 -25.46
CA GLN A 91 -4.95 -3.27 -25.21
C GLN A 91 -4.77 -4.73 -24.79
N ASP A 92 -3.60 -5.31 -24.97
CA ASP A 92 -3.37 -6.69 -24.59
C ASP A 92 -3.21 -6.78 -23.05
N ALA A 93 -4.12 -7.52 -22.43
CA ALA A 93 -4.06 -7.79 -21.00
C ALA A 93 -2.74 -8.52 -20.67
N GLY A 94 -1.94 -7.89 -19.78
CA GLY A 94 -0.66 -8.44 -19.34
C GLY A 94 0.57 -7.87 -20.03
N THR A 95 0.42 -6.99 -21.04
CA THR A 95 1.55 -6.26 -21.63
C THR A 95 1.99 -5.16 -20.68
N CYS A 96 3.29 -5.13 -20.37
CA CYS A 96 3.88 -4.08 -19.54
C CYS A 96 3.96 -2.78 -20.33
N LEU A 97 3.36 -1.71 -19.81
CA LEU A 97 3.30 -0.41 -20.42
C LEU A 97 4.33 0.52 -19.77
N ASP A 98 5.05 1.27 -20.59
CA ASP A 98 5.92 2.34 -20.13
C ASP A 98 5.13 3.65 -20.05
N ILE A 99 4.71 4.02 -18.85
CA ILE A 99 3.91 5.24 -18.63
C ILE A 99 4.65 6.51 -19.01
N THR A 100 5.99 6.51 -18.99
CA THR A 100 6.79 7.68 -19.32
C THR A 100 6.76 7.98 -20.82
N GLN A 101 6.52 6.96 -21.63
CA GLN A 101 6.33 7.11 -23.07
C GLN A 101 4.86 7.39 -23.44
N LEU A 102 3.91 6.84 -22.68
CA LEU A 102 2.48 6.97 -22.95
C LEU A 102 1.91 8.33 -22.53
N ILE A 103 2.47 8.92 -21.46
CA ILE A 103 1.96 10.16 -20.88
C ILE A 103 3.11 11.17 -20.78
N PRO A 104 3.07 12.27 -21.54
CA PRO A 104 4.07 13.30 -21.45
C PRO A 104 4.19 13.86 -20.01
N ASN A 105 5.42 14.02 -19.54
CA ASN A 105 5.75 14.48 -18.19
C ASN A 105 5.31 13.54 -17.04
N ALA A 106 4.90 12.32 -17.34
CA ALA A 106 4.74 11.31 -16.29
C ALA A 106 6.12 10.78 -15.88
N THR A 107 6.28 10.49 -14.60
CA THR A 107 7.47 9.85 -14.05
C THR A 107 7.10 8.65 -13.23
N LEU A 108 7.99 7.65 -13.25
CA LEU A 108 7.89 6.44 -12.46
C LEU A 108 9.19 6.27 -11.69
N SER A 109 9.09 6.07 -10.39
CA SER A 109 10.21 5.68 -9.55
C SER A 109 9.77 4.63 -8.53
N PHE A 110 10.68 3.78 -8.08
CA PHE A 110 10.38 2.83 -7.03
C PHE A 110 11.56 2.70 -6.06
N ASP A 111 11.23 2.40 -4.81
CA ASP A 111 12.17 2.09 -3.75
C ASP A 111 11.91 0.65 -3.29
N ALA A 112 12.86 -0.24 -3.58
CA ALA A 112 12.76 -1.65 -3.23
C ALA A 112 12.84 -1.88 -1.72
N GLY A 113 13.63 -1.08 -0.99
CA GLY A 113 13.79 -1.17 0.46
C GLY A 113 12.53 -0.78 1.21
N LEU A 114 11.84 0.26 0.75
CA LEU A 114 10.56 0.71 1.30
C LEU A 114 9.35 0.01 0.67
N GLN A 115 9.55 -0.81 -0.35
CA GLN A 115 8.48 -1.45 -1.14
C GLN A 115 7.45 -0.41 -1.62
N ARG A 116 7.94 0.68 -2.17
CA ARG A 116 7.14 1.83 -2.57
C ARG A 116 7.32 2.13 -4.06
N LEU A 117 6.21 2.27 -4.76
CA LEU A 117 6.14 2.73 -6.14
C LEU A 117 5.52 4.11 -6.18
N ASP A 118 6.23 5.08 -6.72
CA ASP A 118 5.78 6.45 -6.89
C ASP A 118 5.54 6.74 -8.37
N LEU A 119 4.31 7.13 -8.70
CA LEU A 119 3.87 7.56 -10.00
C LEU A 119 3.53 9.06 -9.93
N SER A 120 4.21 9.88 -10.71
CA SER A 120 3.81 11.26 -10.91
C SER A 120 3.12 11.38 -12.26
N ILE A 121 1.83 11.74 -12.25
CA ILE A 121 0.98 11.80 -13.44
C ILE A 121 0.35 13.18 -13.50
N PRO A 122 0.43 13.88 -14.64
CA PRO A 122 -0.25 15.19 -14.82
C PRO A 122 -1.76 15.06 -14.53
N GLN A 123 -2.33 16.04 -13.84
CA GLN A 123 -3.75 15.99 -13.44
C GLN A 123 -4.72 15.91 -14.63
N VAL A 124 -4.34 16.44 -15.80
CA VAL A 124 -5.11 16.32 -17.04
C VAL A 124 -5.26 14.86 -17.49
N ASN A 125 -4.34 14.01 -17.08
CA ASN A 125 -4.33 12.58 -17.37
C ASN A 125 -4.89 11.72 -16.23
N LEU A 126 -5.54 12.34 -15.25
CA LEU A 126 -6.21 11.63 -14.15
C LEU A 126 -7.70 11.96 -14.16
N THR A 127 -8.53 10.93 -13.95
CA THR A 127 -9.94 11.15 -13.65
C THR A 127 -10.05 11.92 -12.34
N TYR A 128 -10.89 12.96 -12.32
CA TYR A 128 -11.09 13.76 -11.12
C TYR A 128 -11.52 12.89 -9.94
N GLN A 129 -10.72 12.93 -8.89
CA GLN A 129 -11.08 12.34 -7.61
C GLN A 129 -11.13 13.47 -6.57
N PRO A 130 -12.18 13.54 -5.74
CA PRO A 130 -12.26 14.53 -4.66
C PRO A 130 -11.04 14.42 -3.75
N ARG A 131 -10.55 15.55 -3.25
CA ARG A 131 -9.44 15.56 -2.29
C ARG A 131 -9.83 14.78 -1.04
N GLY A 132 -8.98 13.84 -0.60
CA GLY A 132 -9.27 12.93 0.52
C GLY A 132 -10.14 11.72 0.16
N TYR A 133 -10.35 11.44 -1.12
CA TYR A 133 -10.99 10.21 -1.56
C TYR A 133 -10.13 9.01 -1.20
N ILE A 134 -10.68 8.10 -0.40
CA ILE A 134 -10.07 6.83 -0.07
C ILE A 134 -10.71 5.75 -0.95
N PRO A 135 -9.96 5.09 -1.84
CA PRO A 135 -10.51 4.02 -2.66
C PRO A 135 -11.13 2.91 -1.80
N PRO A 136 -12.27 2.33 -2.21
CA PRO A 136 -12.92 1.25 -1.45
C PRO A 136 -12.02 0.03 -1.19
N LYS A 137 -11.01 -0.19 -2.02
CA LYS A 137 -10.00 -1.24 -1.85
C LYS A 137 -9.13 -1.05 -0.60
N LEU A 138 -8.97 0.18 -0.14
CA LEU A 138 -8.21 0.52 1.07
C LEU A 138 -9.07 0.51 2.33
N TYR A 139 -10.38 0.28 2.22
CA TYR A 139 -11.23 0.19 3.38
C TYR A 139 -10.86 -1.03 4.20
N ASN A 140 -10.36 -0.78 5.40
CA ASN A 140 -10.20 -1.85 6.37
C ASN A 140 -11.59 -2.31 6.83
N GLN A 141 -11.97 -3.51 6.43
CA GLN A 141 -13.26 -4.10 6.83
C GLN A 141 -13.30 -4.46 8.32
N GLY A 142 -12.15 -4.42 9.01
CA GLY A 142 -12.03 -4.82 10.40
C GLY A 142 -12.24 -6.32 10.58
N MET A 143 -12.34 -6.72 11.84
CA MET A 143 -12.64 -8.10 12.21
C MET A 143 -14.12 -8.26 12.55
N ASN A 144 -14.66 -9.47 12.41
CA ASN A 144 -15.97 -9.83 12.95
C ASN A 144 -15.90 -9.75 14.48
N ALA A 145 -16.74 -8.93 15.08
CA ALA A 145 -16.72 -8.69 16.51
C ALA A 145 -18.12 -8.32 17.01
N VAL A 146 -18.42 -8.71 18.24
CA VAL A 146 -19.56 -8.21 18.99
C VAL A 146 -19.04 -7.30 20.10
N LEU A 147 -19.64 -6.14 20.23
CA LEU A 147 -19.25 -5.11 21.19
C LEU A 147 -20.43 -4.87 22.13
N LEU A 148 -20.20 -4.94 23.43
CA LEU A 148 -21.19 -4.59 24.44
C LEU A 148 -20.51 -3.71 25.49
N ASN A 149 -21.01 -2.50 25.61
CA ASN A 149 -20.63 -1.55 26.64
C ASN A 149 -21.82 -1.38 27.57
N TYR A 150 -21.63 -1.54 28.85
CA TYR A 150 -22.68 -1.33 29.84
C TYR A 150 -22.19 -0.47 30.98
N ASN A 151 -23.09 0.35 31.51
CA ASN A 151 -22.85 1.15 32.70
C ASN A 151 -24.11 1.03 33.59
N ILE A 152 -23.92 0.46 34.77
CA ILE A 152 -25.01 0.27 35.73
C ILE A 152 -24.68 1.06 36.99
N ASN A 153 -25.56 1.99 37.34
CA ASN A 153 -25.43 2.80 38.56
C ASN A 153 -26.64 2.57 39.46
N GLY A 154 -26.38 2.31 40.71
CA GLY A 154 -27.44 2.12 41.73
C GLY A 154 -27.13 2.94 42.98
N THR A 155 -28.18 3.50 43.52
CA THR A 155 -28.12 4.19 44.84
C THR A 155 -29.28 3.65 45.68
N TYR A 156 -28.96 3.28 46.91
CA TYR A 156 -29.94 2.88 47.92
C TYR A 156 -29.70 3.69 49.19
N SER A 157 -30.76 4.30 49.69
CA SER A 157 -30.72 5.14 50.91
C SER A 157 -31.75 4.65 51.90
N THR A 158 -31.32 4.38 53.13
CA THR A 158 -32.16 3.96 54.27
C THR A 158 -32.30 5.10 55.26
N PHE A 159 -33.53 5.35 55.73
CA PHE A 159 -33.83 6.39 56.67
C PHE A 159 -34.59 5.83 57.88
N ASN A 160 -34.17 6.16 59.09
CA ASN A 160 -34.78 5.62 60.35
C ASN A 160 -36.28 5.96 60.56
N ASN A 161 -36.84 6.93 59.83
CA ASN A 161 -38.21 7.37 59.98
C ASN A 161 -38.93 7.73 58.65
N ARG A 162 -38.39 7.28 57.50
CA ARG A 162 -38.99 7.47 56.18
C ARG A 162 -38.83 6.21 55.35
N SER A 163 -39.63 6.11 54.28
CA SER A 163 -39.47 5.02 53.33
C SER A 163 -38.08 4.98 52.70
N ASP A 164 -37.53 3.80 52.63
CA ASP A 164 -36.26 3.58 51.91
C ASP A 164 -36.45 3.91 50.44
N TYR A 165 -35.43 4.49 49.87
CA TYR A 165 -35.40 4.92 48.48
C TYR A 165 -34.24 4.23 47.71
N GLY A 166 -34.56 3.59 46.60
CA GLY A 166 -33.58 2.98 45.74
C GLY A 166 -33.77 3.45 44.28
N TYR A 167 -32.68 3.77 43.64
CA TYR A 167 -32.61 4.12 42.23
C TYR A 167 -31.60 3.25 41.52
N LEU A 168 -31.97 2.67 40.36
CA LEU A 168 -31.09 1.91 39.50
C LEU A 168 -31.19 2.44 38.08
N SER A 169 -30.06 2.78 37.46
CA SER A 169 -30.00 3.14 36.05
C SER A 169 -29.02 2.24 35.33
N ALA A 170 -29.34 1.89 34.11
CA ALA A 170 -28.50 1.08 33.24
C ALA A 170 -28.44 1.70 31.84
N LEU A 171 -27.23 1.95 31.37
CA LEU A 171 -26.93 2.37 30.00
C LEU A 171 -26.30 1.21 29.27
N LEU A 172 -26.87 0.86 28.13
CA LEU A 172 -26.41 -0.27 27.31
C LEU A 172 -26.11 0.24 25.89
N ASN A 173 -24.86 0.04 25.44
CA ASN A 173 -24.46 0.34 24.09
C ASN A 173 -23.92 -0.93 23.46
N GLY A 174 -24.58 -1.41 22.41
CA GLY A 174 -24.23 -2.64 21.74
C GLY A 174 -23.93 -2.46 20.28
N GLY A 175 -23.20 -3.38 19.71
CA GLY A 175 -22.97 -3.40 18.29
C GLY A 175 -22.29 -4.66 17.80
N PHE A 176 -22.31 -4.86 16.51
CA PHE A 176 -21.55 -5.94 15.90
C PHE A 176 -20.94 -5.48 14.56
N ASN A 177 -19.85 -6.14 14.21
CA ASN A 177 -19.22 -6.07 12.89
C ASN A 177 -19.32 -7.45 12.25
N LEU A 178 -19.83 -7.53 11.04
CA LEU A 178 -19.90 -8.77 10.27
C LEU A 178 -19.53 -8.45 8.81
N GLY A 179 -18.28 -8.76 8.43
CA GLY A 179 -17.73 -8.37 7.13
C GLY A 179 -17.82 -6.84 6.93
N ALA A 180 -18.52 -6.41 5.88
CA ALA A 180 -18.74 -5.00 5.57
C ALA A 180 -19.84 -4.34 6.43
N TRP A 181 -20.64 -5.12 7.16
CA TRP A 181 -21.75 -4.61 7.94
C TRP A 181 -21.29 -4.18 9.33
N ARG A 182 -21.75 -2.99 9.75
CA ARG A 182 -21.49 -2.42 11.08
C ARG A 182 -22.79 -1.89 11.66
N TYR A 183 -23.26 -2.53 12.72
CA TYR A 183 -24.42 -2.07 13.47
C TYR A 183 -23.98 -1.50 14.81
N ARG A 184 -24.59 -0.38 15.20
CA ARG A 184 -24.39 0.26 16.51
C ARG A 184 -25.74 0.67 17.06
N ASN A 185 -25.98 0.33 18.32
CA ASN A 185 -27.14 0.75 19.08
C ASN A 185 -26.69 1.48 20.33
N GLN A 186 -27.34 2.59 20.62
CA GLN A 186 -27.17 3.36 21.83
C GLN A 186 -28.54 3.51 22.48
N SER A 187 -28.70 3.00 23.71
CA SER A 187 -29.92 3.21 24.51
C SER A 187 -29.57 4.00 25.76
N ASN A 188 -30.36 5.04 26.03
CA ASN A 188 -30.32 5.85 27.24
C ASN A 188 -31.45 5.44 28.16
#